data_54c9cca661b4d3b5c84edeab3be0e14b
#
_entry.id   54c9cca661b4d3b5c84edeab3be0e14b
#
_cell.length_a   1.000
_cell.length_b   1.000
_cell.length_c   1.000
_cell.angle_alpha   90.00
_cell.angle_beta   90.00
_cell.angle_gamma   90.00
#
_symmetry.space_group_name_H-M   'P 1'
#
loop_
_entity.id
_entity.type
_entity.pdbx_description
1 polymer ?
#
loop_
_entity_poly.entity_id
_entity_poly.type
_entity_poly.pdbx_seq_one_letter_code
_entity_poly.pdbx_strand_id
1 'polypeptide(L)'
;MTESEFVRHMPCENCGSSDAKSLYSDGHTFCFVCHHRTPGDGEENIHSLEMSTNVQLLGYAQELRKRRLSIRTCEKFKIFRHEETLRFPYFTEDGVLQGVKIKNKRKIFTYEGVSTDTLFGQHLFPRTGKRIVVTEGELDAASCYEAMSGWPMVSLPHGAASAKKDIRKQIPLFQGYEEIVLFFDGDDPGRKAAEEAASVLPPGKTKIARLEGYKDASEALQADDAEAIRKAIWDAKPYRPDGIVDGKALLEIVTTPQKPYDHEYPFKGLNKKLHGI
;
A
#
# COMPACT_ATOMS: atom_id res chain seq x y z
N MET A 1 18.91 -21.59 -26.03
CA MET A 1 18.31 -22.01 -24.75
C MET A 1 17.41 -20.86 -24.36
N THR A 2 16.12 -21.01 -24.52
CA THR A 2 15.13 -20.02 -24.08
C THR A 2 15.15 -20.01 -22.55
N GLU A 3 15.44 -18.87 -21.95
CA GLU A 3 15.33 -18.70 -20.49
C GLU A 3 13.88 -18.92 -20.10
N SER A 4 13.62 -19.85 -19.15
CA SER A 4 12.28 -20.07 -18.65
C SER A 4 11.92 -18.97 -17.67
N GLU A 5 10.76 -18.34 -17.88
CA GLU A 5 10.27 -17.26 -17.04
C GLU A 5 9.36 -17.77 -15.92
N PHE A 6 9.42 -17.12 -14.76
CA PHE A 6 8.53 -17.42 -13.65
C PHE A 6 7.07 -17.08 -14.01
N VAL A 7 6.16 -18.02 -13.75
CA VAL A 7 4.73 -17.86 -14.03
C VAL A 7 3.96 -17.53 -12.75
N ARG A 8 4.04 -18.40 -11.72
CA ARG A 8 3.29 -18.22 -10.46
C ARG A 8 3.80 -19.07 -9.32
N HIS A 9 3.41 -18.71 -8.11
CA HIS A 9 3.51 -19.58 -6.94
C HIS A 9 2.30 -20.50 -6.80
N MET A 10 2.50 -21.69 -6.21
CA MET A 10 1.47 -22.69 -5.98
C MET A 10 1.78 -23.52 -4.74
N PRO A 11 0.79 -24.23 -4.19
CA PRO A 11 1.01 -25.15 -3.09
C PRO A 11 1.97 -26.27 -3.47
N CYS A 12 2.78 -26.71 -2.52
CA CYS A 12 3.68 -27.83 -2.71
C CYS A 12 3.10 -29.09 -2.04
N GLU A 13 2.80 -30.11 -2.84
CA GLU A 13 2.23 -31.37 -2.36
C GLU A 13 3.25 -32.18 -1.52
N ASN A 14 4.56 -31.91 -1.75
CA ASN A 14 5.61 -32.64 -1.07
C ASN A 14 5.88 -32.17 0.37
N CYS A 15 5.77 -30.87 0.65
CA CYS A 15 6.03 -30.31 1.98
C CYS A 15 4.85 -29.59 2.61
N GLY A 16 3.70 -29.53 1.95
CA GLY A 16 2.49 -28.88 2.45
C GLY A 16 2.56 -27.34 2.52
N SER A 17 3.60 -26.71 2.00
CA SER A 17 3.68 -25.26 1.90
C SER A 17 2.61 -24.73 0.95
N SER A 18 1.92 -23.67 1.34
CA SER A 18 0.81 -23.10 0.58
C SER A 18 1.23 -22.35 -0.69
N ASP A 19 2.49 -21.89 -0.78
CA ASP A 19 2.94 -20.94 -1.79
C ASP A 19 4.42 -21.03 -2.21
N ALA A 20 5.17 -21.98 -1.64
CA ALA A 20 6.62 -22.03 -1.86
C ALA A 20 7.03 -22.74 -3.16
N LYS A 21 6.10 -23.35 -3.90
CA LYS A 21 6.36 -23.99 -5.19
C LYS A 21 6.14 -23.01 -6.33
N SER A 22 7.15 -22.78 -7.15
CA SER A 22 7.08 -21.92 -8.32
C SER A 22 6.93 -22.74 -9.58
N LEU A 23 6.04 -22.29 -10.49
CA LEU A 23 5.88 -22.81 -11.83
C LEU A 23 6.55 -21.85 -12.81
N TYR A 24 7.23 -22.41 -13.82
CA TYR A 24 7.94 -21.68 -14.87
C TYR A 24 7.32 -21.92 -16.25
N SER A 25 7.62 -21.04 -17.21
CA SER A 25 7.01 -21.03 -18.55
C SER A 25 7.24 -22.29 -19.38
N ASP A 26 8.25 -23.07 -19.08
CA ASP A 26 8.56 -24.36 -19.68
C ASP A 26 7.88 -25.54 -18.95
N GLY A 27 6.98 -25.27 -18.02
CA GLY A 27 6.24 -26.26 -17.26
C GLY A 27 7.01 -26.86 -16.06
N HIS A 28 8.32 -26.58 -15.89
CA HIS A 28 9.01 -27.06 -14.71
C HIS A 28 8.54 -26.36 -13.43
N THR A 29 8.65 -27.06 -12.30
CA THR A 29 8.35 -26.48 -10.98
C THR A 29 9.52 -26.63 -10.03
N PHE A 30 9.65 -25.67 -9.09
CA PHE A 30 10.64 -25.73 -8.02
C PHE A 30 10.05 -25.24 -6.70
N CYS A 31 10.20 -25.99 -5.63
CA CYS A 31 9.76 -25.60 -4.29
C CYS A 31 10.95 -25.06 -3.48
N PHE A 32 10.86 -23.82 -3.02
CA PHE A 32 11.92 -23.15 -2.26
C PHE A 32 12.03 -23.62 -0.80
N VAL A 33 11.04 -24.36 -0.29
CA VAL A 33 11.07 -24.93 1.08
C VAL A 33 11.69 -26.32 1.12
N CYS A 34 11.24 -27.24 0.26
CA CYS A 34 11.72 -28.63 0.29
C CYS A 34 12.65 -28.98 -0.89
N HIS A 35 12.97 -28.00 -1.75
CA HIS A 35 13.81 -28.13 -2.94
C HIS A 35 13.33 -29.21 -3.95
N HIS A 36 12.08 -29.65 -3.82
CA HIS A 36 11.48 -30.58 -4.77
C HIS A 36 11.34 -29.90 -6.13
N ARG A 37 11.80 -30.57 -7.19
CA ARG A 37 11.73 -30.11 -8.57
C ARG A 37 11.00 -31.13 -9.43
N THR A 38 10.08 -30.66 -10.29
CA THR A 38 9.54 -31.47 -11.39
C THR A 38 10.05 -30.93 -12.70
N PRO A 39 10.50 -31.79 -13.65
CA PRO A 39 10.91 -31.34 -14.98
C PRO A 39 9.69 -30.79 -15.72
N GLY A 40 9.91 -29.84 -16.61
CA GLY A 40 8.90 -29.36 -17.55
C GLY A 40 8.85 -30.28 -18.79
N ASP A 41 7.68 -30.47 -19.35
CA ASP A 41 7.45 -31.37 -20.48
C ASP A 41 7.68 -30.71 -21.86
N GLY A 42 8.31 -29.56 -21.89
CA GLY A 42 8.82 -28.88 -23.11
C GLY A 42 7.81 -28.50 -24.19
N GLU A 43 6.60 -29.01 -24.21
CA GLU A 43 5.60 -28.75 -25.26
C GLU A 43 4.15 -29.04 -24.85
N GLU A 44 3.67 -28.58 -23.71
CA GLU A 44 2.21 -28.61 -23.51
C GLU A 44 1.63 -27.29 -22.99
N ASN A 45 0.92 -26.63 -23.92
CA ASN A 45 -0.26 -25.82 -23.66
C ASN A 45 -0.16 -24.67 -22.66
N ILE A 46 0.74 -23.71 -22.90
CA ILE A 46 0.58 -22.38 -22.30
C ILE A 46 -0.69 -21.67 -22.82
N HIS A 47 -1.25 -22.10 -23.95
CA HIS A 47 -2.45 -21.54 -24.54
C HIS A 47 -3.78 -22.14 -24.02
N SER A 48 -3.77 -23.20 -23.22
CA SER A 48 -5.00 -23.81 -22.70
C SER A 48 -5.17 -23.69 -21.17
N LEU A 49 -4.24 -23.09 -20.47
CA LEU A 49 -4.52 -22.49 -19.18
C LEU A 49 -5.07 -21.07 -19.40
N GLU A 50 -6.15 -20.96 -20.15
CA GLU A 50 -7.20 -20.01 -19.79
C GLU A 50 -7.50 -20.36 -18.34
N MET A 51 -6.82 -19.64 -17.43
CA MET A 51 -7.15 -19.69 -16.03
C MET A 51 -8.64 -19.41 -16.00
N SER A 52 -9.44 -20.39 -15.64
CA SER A 52 -10.85 -20.17 -15.43
C SER A 52 -10.91 -19.10 -14.32
N THR A 53 -10.94 -17.85 -14.75
CA THR A 53 -11.17 -16.66 -13.93
C THR A 53 -12.63 -16.65 -13.46
N ASN A 54 -13.16 -17.82 -13.19
CA ASN A 54 -14.51 -17.96 -12.62
C ASN A 54 -14.43 -17.69 -11.12
N VAL A 55 -13.74 -16.59 -10.77
CA VAL A 55 -13.76 -16.07 -9.41
C VAL A 55 -15.16 -15.52 -9.17
N GLN A 56 -15.85 -16.12 -8.23
CA GLN A 56 -17.17 -15.67 -7.83
C GLN A 56 -17.07 -14.85 -6.56
N LEU A 57 -17.67 -13.66 -6.59
CA LEU A 57 -17.80 -12.85 -5.39
C LEU A 57 -18.97 -13.41 -4.54
N LEU A 58 -18.65 -14.35 -3.68
CA LEU A 58 -19.62 -14.99 -2.79
C LEU A 58 -19.96 -14.10 -1.59
N GLY A 59 -21.20 -14.21 -1.10
CA GLY A 59 -21.67 -13.45 0.05
C GLY A 59 -22.42 -12.18 -0.36
N TYR A 60 -22.57 -11.27 0.58
CA TYR A 60 -23.28 -10.00 0.38
C TYR A 60 -22.68 -8.90 1.27
N ALA A 61 -22.85 -7.66 0.85
CA ALA A 61 -22.49 -6.51 1.67
C ALA A 61 -23.45 -6.40 2.86
N GLN A 62 -22.89 -6.13 4.02
CA GLN A 62 -23.65 -5.86 5.24
C GLN A 62 -22.90 -4.86 6.11
N GLU A 63 -23.62 -4.19 6.98
CA GLU A 63 -23.05 -3.32 7.98
C GLU A 63 -22.06 -4.08 8.87
N LEU A 64 -20.84 -3.56 9.02
CA LEU A 64 -19.84 -4.12 9.93
C LEU A 64 -19.85 -3.33 11.25
N ARG A 65 -20.89 -3.53 12.08
CA ARG A 65 -21.12 -2.76 13.30
C ARG A 65 -19.92 -2.64 14.23
N LYS A 66 -19.21 -3.76 14.47
CA LYS A 66 -17.99 -3.75 15.31
C LYS A 66 -16.87 -2.88 14.74
N ARG A 67 -16.90 -2.58 13.43
CA ARG A 67 -15.93 -1.73 12.75
C ARG A 67 -16.50 -0.38 12.38
N ARG A 68 -17.77 -0.14 12.70
CA ARG A 68 -18.52 1.10 12.39
C ARG A 68 -18.52 1.44 10.90
N LEU A 69 -18.44 0.43 10.04
CA LEU A 69 -18.59 0.58 8.60
C LEU A 69 -20.06 0.41 8.22
N SER A 70 -20.62 1.44 7.60
CA SER A 70 -22.01 1.44 7.11
C SER A 70 -22.20 0.46 5.95
N ILE A 71 -23.46 0.05 5.74
CA ILE A 71 -23.81 -0.76 4.57
C ILE A 71 -23.41 -0.07 3.25
N ARG A 72 -23.53 1.26 3.16
CA ARG A 72 -23.17 2.04 1.97
C ARG A 72 -21.71 1.91 1.62
N THR A 73 -20.82 2.01 2.63
CA THR A 73 -19.38 1.83 2.43
C THR A 73 -19.05 0.40 2.03
N CYS A 74 -19.67 -0.59 2.68
CA CYS A 74 -19.47 -1.99 2.32
C CYS A 74 -19.96 -2.31 0.90
N GLU A 75 -21.10 -1.77 0.47
CA GLU A 75 -21.62 -1.89 -0.89
C GLU A 75 -20.71 -1.23 -1.91
N LYS A 76 -20.26 0.02 -1.63
CA LYS A 76 -19.38 0.74 -2.54
C LYS A 76 -18.08 0.00 -2.80
N PHE A 77 -17.42 -0.49 -1.75
CA PHE A 77 -16.17 -1.23 -1.86
C PHE A 77 -16.37 -2.71 -2.18
N LYS A 78 -17.62 -3.16 -2.24
CA LYS A 78 -17.98 -4.59 -2.41
C LYS A 78 -17.30 -5.46 -1.34
N ILE A 79 -17.25 -4.96 -0.09
CA ILE A 79 -16.79 -5.74 1.06
C ILE A 79 -17.91 -6.68 1.45
N PHE A 80 -17.76 -7.96 1.12
CA PHE A 80 -18.77 -8.96 1.33
C PHE A 80 -18.44 -9.83 2.53
N ARG A 81 -19.48 -10.24 3.22
CA ARG A 81 -19.41 -11.29 4.21
C ARG A 81 -19.97 -12.58 3.63
N HIS A 82 -19.19 -13.63 3.74
CA HIS A 82 -19.60 -14.97 3.43
C HIS A 82 -19.21 -15.87 4.60
N GLU A 83 -20.20 -16.46 5.27
CA GLU A 83 -19.99 -17.20 6.52
C GLU A 83 -19.22 -16.37 7.56
N GLU A 84 -18.07 -16.86 7.98
CA GLU A 84 -17.21 -16.20 8.98
C GLU A 84 -16.06 -15.39 8.38
N THR A 85 -16.07 -15.19 7.05
CA THR A 85 -15.01 -14.48 6.32
C THR A 85 -15.48 -13.14 5.81
N LEU A 86 -14.53 -12.20 5.66
CA LEU A 86 -14.69 -10.99 4.88
C LEU A 86 -13.96 -11.18 3.54
N ARG A 87 -14.60 -10.76 2.48
CA ARG A 87 -14.14 -10.87 1.11
C ARG A 87 -13.92 -9.49 0.51
N PHE A 88 -12.73 -9.26 -0.03
CA PHE A 88 -12.29 -8.01 -0.62
C PHE A 88 -11.96 -8.26 -2.09
N PRO A 89 -12.85 -7.86 -3.02
CA PRO A 89 -12.63 -8.09 -4.44
C PRO A 89 -11.65 -7.08 -5.04
N TYR A 90 -10.85 -7.55 -5.95
CA TYR A 90 -9.92 -6.76 -6.75
C TYR A 90 -10.36 -6.79 -8.20
N PHE A 91 -10.40 -5.62 -8.81
CA PHE A 91 -10.87 -5.44 -10.17
C PHE A 91 -9.77 -4.83 -11.04
N THR A 92 -9.82 -5.13 -12.34
CA THR A 92 -9.06 -4.37 -13.34
C THR A 92 -9.56 -2.93 -13.39
N GLU A 93 -8.84 -2.09 -14.13
CA GLU A 93 -9.28 -0.72 -14.42
C GLU A 93 -10.64 -0.69 -15.15
N ASP A 94 -10.90 -1.68 -15.99
CA ASP A 94 -12.15 -1.85 -16.75
C ASP A 94 -13.27 -2.47 -15.91
N GLY A 95 -13.04 -2.71 -14.61
CA GLY A 95 -14.06 -3.23 -13.69
C GLY A 95 -14.29 -4.74 -13.77
N VAL A 96 -13.36 -5.49 -14.37
CA VAL A 96 -13.42 -6.97 -14.40
C VAL A 96 -12.83 -7.52 -13.10
N LEU A 97 -13.58 -8.43 -12.45
CA LEU A 97 -13.12 -9.09 -11.22
C LEU A 97 -11.92 -10.01 -11.52
N GLN A 98 -10.78 -9.72 -10.90
CA GLN A 98 -9.54 -10.50 -11.04
C GLN A 98 -9.35 -11.53 -9.94
N GLY A 99 -9.63 -11.12 -8.71
CA GLY A 99 -9.43 -11.96 -7.55
C GLY A 99 -10.13 -11.43 -6.31
N VAL A 100 -10.19 -12.26 -5.30
CA VAL A 100 -10.80 -11.95 -4.01
C VAL A 100 -9.84 -12.30 -2.89
N LYS A 101 -9.46 -11.31 -2.11
CA LYS A 101 -8.72 -11.51 -0.86
C LYS A 101 -9.72 -11.84 0.24
N ILE A 102 -9.46 -12.90 0.97
CA ILE A 102 -10.37 -13.44 1.97
C ILE A 102 -9.69 -13.37 3.32
N LYS A 103 -10.36 -12.77 4.29
CA LYS A 103 -9.90 -12.64 5.67
C LYS A 103 -10.81 -13.43 6.60
N ASN A 104 -10.25 -14.39 7.32
CA ASN A 104 -11.00 -15.12 8.35
C ASN A 104 -10.92 -14.44 9.72
N LYS A 105 -11.63 -14.96 10.72
CA LYS A 105 -11.63 -14.46 12.11
C LYS A 105 -10.26 -14.50 12.79
N ARG A 106 -9.38 -15.40 12.36
CA ARG A 106 -8.00 -15.55 12.91
C ARG A 106 -7.02 -14.59 12.25
N LYS A 107 -7.50 -13.65 11.39
CA LYS A 107 -6.69 -12.72 10.60
C LYS A 107 -5.76 -13.41 9.58
N ILE A 108 -6.07 -14.64 9.19
CA ILE A 108 -5.39 -15.32 8.10
C ILE A 108 -6.01 -14.87 6.79
N PHE A 109 -5.16 -14.56 5.82
CA PHE A 109 -5.55 -14.14 4.49
C PHE A 109 -5.32 -15.26 3.48
N THR A 110 -6.28 -15.46 2.61
CA THR A 110 -6.19 -16.34 1.44
C THR A 110 -6.64 -15.59 0.20
N TYR A 111 -6.29 -16.08 -0.99
CA TYR A 111 -6.69 -15.50 -2.26
C TYR A 111 -7.44 -16.51 -3.11
N GLU A 112 -8.49 -16.07 -3.78
CA GLU A 112 -9.14 -16.76 -4.87
C GLU A 112 -8.92 -15.96 -6.15
N GLY A 113 -8.61 -16.62 -7.27
CA GLY A 113 -8.31 -15.97 -8.54
C GLY A 113 -6.85 -15.55 -8.69
N VAL A 114 -6.62 -14.54 -9.49
CA VAL A 114 -5.27 -14.05 -9.81
C VAL A 114 -4.84 -13.01 -8.80
N SER A 115 -3.60 -13.13 -8.32
CA SER A 115 -2.96 -12.05 -7.55
C SER A 115 -2.92 -10.78 -8.42
N THR A 116 -3.41 -9.69 -7.89
CA THR A 116 -3.60 -8.47 -8.65
C THR A 116 -2.52 -7.45 -8.34
N ASP A 117 -2.15 -6.70 -9.36
CA ASP A 117 -1.28 -5.54 -9.22
C ASP A 117 -2.07 -4.25 -8.97
N THR A 118 -3.41 -4.30 -8.99
CA THR A 118 -4.28 -3.15 -8.75
C THR A 118 -4.45 -2.89 -7.26
N LEU A 119 -4.67 -1.64 -6.89
CA LEU A 119 -5.01 -1.28 -5.52
C LEU A 119 -6.46 -1.64 -5.22
N PHE A 120 -6.74 -2.03 -3.98
CA PHE A 120 -8.12 -2.24 -3.55
C PHE A 120 -8.92 -0.94 -3.66
N GLY A 121 -10.09 -1.00 -4.28
CA GLY A 121 -10.94 0.17 -4.50
C GLY A 121 -10.53 1.07 -5.66
N GLN A 122 -9.44 0.80 -6.38
CA GLN A 122 -8.93 1.63 -7.47
C GLN A 122 -9.98 1.89 -8.56
N HIS A 123 -10.74 0.87 -8.94
CA HIS A 123 -11.80 0.95 -9.97
C HIS A 123 -12.99 1.84 -9.58
N LEU A 124 -13.10 2.25 -8.31
CA LEU A 124 -14.22 3.05 -7.80
C LEU A 124 -14.05 4.55 -8.01
N PHE A 125 -12.85 4.98 -8.39
CA PHE A 125 -12.47 6.39 -8.43
C PHE A 125 -11.87 6.76 -9.78
N PRO A 126 -12.01 8.04 -10.19
CA PRO A 126 -11.38 8.51 -11.41
C PRO A 126 -9.85 8.41 -11.31
N ARG A 127 -9.20 8.29 -12.45
CA ARG A 127 -7.71 8.21 -12.54
C ARG A 127 -7.01 9.55 -12.32
N THR A 128 -7.75 10.62 -12.18
CA THR A 128 -7.22 11.97 -11.96
C THR A 128 -8.02 12.66 -10.87
N GLY A 129 -7.37 13.56 -10.13
CA GLY A 129 -8.06 14.31 -9.10
C GLY A 129 -7.14 15.13 -8.22
N LYS A 130 -7.73 15.80 -7.26
CA LYS A 130 -7.00 16.67 -6.33
C LYS A 130 -6.19 15.85 -5.32
N ARG A 131 -6.77 14.75 -4.77
CA ARG A 131 -6.13 13.96 -3.72
C ARG A 131 -6.56 12.50 -3.83
N ILE A 132 -5.60 11.59 -3.58
CA ILE A 132 -5.84 10.19 -3.33
C ILE A 132 -5.19 9.78 -2.00
N VAL A 133 -5.87 8.98 -1.21
CA VAL A 133 -5.35 8.42 0.04
C VAL A 133 -5.08 6.94 -0.17
N VAL A 134 -3.89 6.50 0.21
CA VAL A 134 -3.46 5.11 0.12
C VAL A 134 -3.22 4.57 1.52
N THR A 135 -3.95 3.55 1.91
CA THR A 135 -3.80 2.86 3.19
C THR A 135 -3.08 1.53 3.03
N GLU A 136 -2.67 0.94 4.15
CA GLU A 136 -2.03 -0.37 4.13
C GLU A 136 -3.06 -1.50 3.90
N GLY A 137 -4.20 -1.43 4.58
CA GLY A 137 -5.23 -2.47 4.57
C GLY A 137 -6.58 -2.03 3.98
N GLU A 138 -7.35 -3.00 3.49
CA GLU A 138 -8.65 -2.77 2.83
C GLU A 138 -9.69 -2.14 3.79
N LEU A 139 -9.66 -2.57 5.06
CA LEU A 139 -10.56 -2.01 6.06
C LEU A 139 -10.19 -0.59 6.45
N ASP A 140 -8.92 -0.22 6.33
CA ASP A 140 -8.47 1.14 6.61
C ASP A 140 -8.89 2.08 5.48
N ALA A 141 -8.82 1.64 4.22
CA ALA A 141 -9.37 2.40 3.10
C ALA A 141 -10.88 2.63 3.25
N ALA A 142 -11.62 1.59 3.64
CA ALA A 142 -13.04 1.71 3.91
C ALA A 142 -13.33 2.63 5.12
N SER A 143 -12.51 2.57 6.17
CA SER A 143 -12.64 3.44 7.35
C SER A 143 -12.34 4.90 7.05
N CYS A 144 -11.32 5.17 6.24
CA CYS A 144 -11.05 6.51 5.73
C CYS A 144 -12.21 7.04 4.88
N TYR A 145 -12.80 6.19 4.03
CA TYR A 145 -13.96 6.57 3.23
C TYR A 145 -15.20 6.81 4.06
N GLU A 146 -15.46 6.02 5.10
CA GLU A 146 -16.55 6.23 6.05
C GLU A 146 -16.40 7.59 6.76
N ALA A 147 -15.19 7.90 7.21
CA ALA A 147 -14.89 9.17 7.87
C ALA A 147 -14.95 10.38 6.92
N MET A 148 -14.65 10.20 5.63
CA MET A 148 -14.43 11.29 4.67
C MET A 148 -14.91 10.91 3.28
N SER A 149 -16.23 10.65 3.15
CA SER A 149 -16.85 10.22 1.89
C SER A 149 -16.61 11.17 0.73
N GLY A 150 -16.56 10.62 -0.49
CA GLY A 150 -16.38 11.39 -1.72
C GLY A 150 -14.92 11.55 -2.17
N TRP A 151 -13.94 11.18 -1.36
CA TRP A 151 -12.53 11.21 -1.74
C TRP A 151 -12.04 9.83 -2.18
N PRO A 152 -11.08 9.77 -3.14
CA PRO A 152 -10.42 8.52 -3.51
C PRO A 152 -9.65 7.91 -2.34
N MET A 153 -10.09 6.73 -1.90
CA MET A 153 -9.48 5.93 -0.83
C MET A 153 -9.18 4.54 -1.38
N VAL A 154 -7.92 4.16 -1.36
CA VAL A 154 -7.45 2.87 -1.88
C VAL A 154 -6.53 2.20 -0.89
N SER A 155 -6.30 0.89 -1.00
CA SER A 155 -5.29 0.23 -0.19
C SER A 155 -4.36 -0.66 -1.00
N LEU A 156 -3.22 -0.99 -0.38
CA LEU A 156 -2.25 -1.93 -0.93
C LEU A 156 -2.85 -3.35 -0.98
N PRO A 157 -2.56 -4.12 -2.04
CA PRO A 157 -3.02 -5.51 -2.12
C PRO A 157 -2.23 -6.45 -1.20
N HIS A 158 -0.93 -6.18 -0.96
CA HIS A 158 -0.04 -7.09 -0.25
C HIS A 158 0.51 -6.54 1.08
N GLY A 159 -0.04 -5.40 1.56
CA GLY A 159 0.36 -4.76 2.81
C GLY A 159 1.75 -4.12 2.79
N ALA A 160 2.25 -3.75 3.99
CA ALA A 160 3.46 -2.95 4.17
C ALA A 160 4.72 -3.55 3.52
N ALA A 161 4.93 -4.85 3.64
CA ALA A 161 6.16 -5.50 3.15
C ALA A 161 6.37 -5.37 1.63
N SER A 162 5.30 -5.20 0.86
CA SER A 162 5.33 -5.03 -0.60
C SER A 162 5.01 -3.60 -1.05
N ALA A 163 4.82 -2.67 -0.13
CA ALA A 163 4.32 -1.32 -0.41
C ALA A 163 5.08 -0.62 -1.54
N LYS A 164 6.40 -0.60 -1.47
CA LYS A 164 7.25 0.03 -2.50
C LYS A 164 7.05 -0.59 -3.88
N LYS A 165 6.93 -1.92 -3.96
CA LYS A 165 6.71 -2.65 -5.22
C LYS A 165 5.32 -2.36 -5.78
N ASP A 166 4.28 -2.44 -4.93
CA ASP A 166 2.90 -2.22 -5.34
C ASP A 166 2.68 -0.77 -5.79
N ILE A 167 3.19 0.20 -5.04
CA ILE A 167 3.14 1.62 -5.41
C ILE A 167 3.85 1.89 -6.73
N ARG A 168 5.04 1.30 -6.95
CA ARG A 168 5.79 1.50 -8.20
C ARG A 168 4.99 1.06 -9.44
N LYS A 169 4.22 -0.01 -9.34
CA LYS A 169 3.36 -0.49 -10.43
C LYS A 169 2.21 0.48 -10.75
N GLN A 170 1.82 1.30 -9.79
CA GLN A 170 0.71 2.25 -9.89
C GLN A 170 1.14 3.71 -10.11
N ILE A 171 2.40 3.96 -10.45
CA ILE A 171 2.89 5.32 -10.75
C ILE A 171 2.02 6.05 -11.80
N PRO A 172 1.56 5.41 -12.90
CA PRO A 172 0.69 6.07 -13.87
C PRO A 172 -0.63 6.57 -13.27
N LEU A 173 -1.22 5.85 -12.31
CA LEU A 173 -2.40 6.31 -11.58
C LEU A 173 -2.06 7.54 -10.71
N PHE A 174 -0.99 7.47 -9.95
CA PHE A 174 -0.59 8.52 -9.02
C PHE A 174 -0.18 9.82 -9.71
N GLN A 175 0.34 9.75 -10.94
CA GLN A 175 0.65 10.94 -11.73
C GLN A 175 -0.58 11.79 -12.02
N GLY A 176 -1.76 11.19 -12.12
CA GLY A 176 -3.03 11.86 -12.35
C GLY A 176 -3.56 12.68 -11.16
N TYR A 177 -2.97 12.53 -9.97
CA TYR A 177 -3.39 13.27 -8.78
C TYR A 177 -2.44 14.41 -8.45
N GLU A 178 -3.00 15.49 -7.89
CA GLU A 178 -2.20 16.63 -7.40
C GLU A 178 -1.51 16.30 -6.08
N GLU A 179 -2.16 15.49 -5.23
CA GLU A 179 -1.67 15.11 -3.91
C GLU A 179 -1.92 13.62 -3.64
N ILE A 180 -0.89 12.94 -3.12
CA ILE A 180 -0.92 11.54 -2.73
C ILE A 180 -0.65 11.48 -1.23
N VAL A 181 -1.60 10.97 -0.46
CA VAL A 181 -1.45 10.82 1.00
C VAL A 181 -1.25 9.35 1.32
N LEU A 182 -0.10 8.99 1.84
CA LEU A 182 0.17 7.66 2.39
C LEU A 182 -0.29 7.63 3.85
N PHE A 183 -1.25 6.79 4.16
CA PHE A 183 -1.82 6.64 5.49
C PHE A 183 -1.70 5.18 5.95
N PHE A 184 -0.50 4.79 6.35
CA PHE A 184 -0.16 3.45 6.79
C PHE A 184 -0.21 3.34 8.30
N ASP A 185 -0.12 2.11 8.82
CA ASP A 185 -0.15 1.82 10.24
C ASP A 185 0.88 2.64 11.03
N GLY A 186 0.56 3.02 12.24
CA GLY A 186 1.41 3.84 13.11
C GLY A 186 2.58 3.09 13.75
N ASP A 187 2.73 1.78 13.50
CA ASP A 187 3.86 0.97 13.99
C ASP A 187 5.14 1.17 13.15
N ASP A 188 6.26 0.64 13.63
CA ASP A 188 7.56 0.81 12.95
C ASP A 188 7.59 0.23 11.53
N PRO A 189 7.03 -0.98 11.27
CA PRO A 189 6.92 -1.49 9.91
C PRO A 189 6.12 -0.59 8.97
N GLY A 190 4.94 -0.10 9.42
CA GLY A 190 4.09 0.79 8.63
C GLY A 190 4.76 2.14 8.35
N ARG A 191 5.46 2.72 9.34
CA ARG A 191 6.24 3.96 9.14
C ARG A 191 7.34 3.79 8.09
N LYS A 192 8.12 2.72 8.20
CA LYS A 192 9.18 2.40 7.23
C LYS A 192 8.62 2.16 5.83
N ALA A 193 7.55 1.39 5.74
CA ALA A 193 6.87 1.13 4.47
C ALA A 193 6.34 2.42 3.81
N ALA A 194 5.80 3.36 4.58
CA ALA A 194 5.34 4.65 4.08
C ALA A 194 6.50 5.48 3.49
N GLU A 195 7.65 5.51 4.14
CA GLU A 195 8.85 6.23 3.66
C GLU A 195 9.43 5.57 2.40
N GLU A 196 9.53 4.24 2.39
CA GLU A 196 9.97 3.48 1.22
C GLU A 196 9.02 3.64 0.02
N ALA A 197 7.71 3.64 0.24
CA ALA A 197 6.70 3.89 -0.78
C ALA A 197 6.78 5.33 -1.30
N ALA A 198 6.92 6.31 -0.40
CA ALA A 198 7.05 7.71 -0.76
C ALA A 198 8.28 7.98 -1.64
N SER A 199 9.38 7.24 -1.44
CA SER A 199 10.63 7.41 -2.19
C SER A 199 10.50 7.12 -3.70
N VAL A 200 9.46 6.42 -4.13
CA VAL A 200 9.23 6.07 -5.55
C VAL A 200 8.09 6.85 -6.18
N LEU A 201 7.38 7.65 -5.39
CA LEU A 201 6.29 8.50 -5.85
C LEU A 201 6.80 9.85 -6.39
N PRO A 202 5.97 10.57 -7.19
CA PRO A 202 6.34 11.85 -7.73
C PRO A 202 6.76 12.86 -6.65
N PRO A 203 7.94 13.49 -6.76
CA PRO A 203 8.40 14.49 -5.80
C PRO A 203 7.41 15.66 -5.66
N GLY A 204 7.27 16.16 -4.44
CA GLY A 204 6.42 17.33 -4.14
C GLY A 204 4.92 17.06 -4.06
N LYS A 205 4.44 15.90 -4.53
CA LYS A 205 3.03 15.51 -4.45
C LYS A 205 2.71 14.60 -3.28
N THR A 206 3.71 13.94 -2.70
CA THR A 206 3.54 12.90 -1.70
C THR A 206 3.57 13.47 -0.29
N LYS A 207 2.57 13.09 0.50
CA LYS A 207 2.48 13.40 1.92
C LYS A 207 2.33 12.10 2.73
N ILE A 208 2.77 12.12 3.97
CA ILE A 208 2.59 11.01 4.92
C ILE A 208 1.67 11.51 6.03
N ALA A 209 0.54 10.84 6.18
CA ALA A 209 -0.39 11.04 7.30
C ALA A 209 0.08 10.23 8.50
N ARG A 210 -0.10 10.80 9.70
CA ARG A 210 0.17 10.13 10.97
C ARG A 210 -1.05 10.25 11.86
N LEU A 211 -1.49 9.12 12.37
CA LEU A 211 -2.61 9.04 13.29
C LEU A 211 -2.06 8.95 14.71
N GLU A 212 -2.47 9.88 15.55
CA GLU A 212 -2.08 9.90 16.97
C GLU A 212 -3.13 9.16 17.81
N GLY A 213 -2.67 8.36 18.77
CA GLY A 213 -3.54 7.65 19.71
C GLY A 213 -4.15 6.34 19.21
N TYR A 214 -4.01 6.01 17.94
CA TYR A 214 -4.53 4.79 17.32
C TYR A 214 -3.50 4.16 16.43
N LYS A 215 -3.55 2.84 16.27
CA LYS A 215 -2.64 2.11 15.39
C LYS A 215 -2.95 2.37 13.91
N ASP A 216 -4.22 2.30 13.54
CA ASP A 216 -4.71 2.37 12.17
C ASP A 216 -6.05 3.11 12.08
N ALA A 217 -6.50 3.41 10.87
CA ALA A 217 -7.75 4.12 10.62
C ALA A 217 -8.98 3.29 11.07
N SER A 218 -8.91 1.97 10.97
CA SER A 218 -10.00 1.10 11.41
C SER A 218 -10.15 1.12 12.93
N GLU A 219 -9.06 1.22 13.69
CA GLU A 219 -9.11 1.35 15.16
C GLU A 219 -9.73 2.68 15.59
N ALA A 220 -9.32 3.79 14.98
CA ALA A 220 -9.88 5.10 15.26
C ALA A 220 -11.40 5.15 14.98
N LEU A 221 -11.83 4.59 13.84
CA LEU A 221 -13.25 4.53 13.51
C LEU A 221 -14.03 3.67 14.50
N GLN A 222 -13.48 2.54 14.96
CA GLN A 222 -14.10 1.70 15.99
C GLN A 222 -14.24 2.44 17.33
N ALA A 223 -13.32 3.34 17.65
CA ALA A 223 -13.38 4.20 18.82
C ALA A 223 -14.34 5.40 18.66
N ASP A 224 -15.05 5.50 17.53
CA ASP A 224 -15.94 6.63 17.20
C ASP A 224 -15.22 7.95 16.92
N ASP A 225 -13.94 7.88 16.56
CA ASP A 225 -13.12 9.06 16.32
C ASP A 225 -12.81 9.24 14.82
N ALA A 226 -13.86 9.44 14.04
CA ALA A 226 -13.72 9.78 12.62
C ALA A 226 -13.00 11.12 12.39
N GLU A 227 -13.02 12.01 13.41
CA GLU A 227 -12.32 13.30 13.33
C GLU A 227 -10.81 13.13 13.34
N ALA A 228 -10.26 12.20 14.13
CA ALA A 228 -8.84 11.89 14.11
C ALA A 228 -8.37 11.44 12.71
N ILE A 229 -9.18 10.63 12.02
CA ILE A 229 -8.87 10.20 10.65
C ILE A 229 -8.84 11.41 9.70
N ARG A 230 -9.89 12.25 9.74
CA ARG A 230 -9.96 13.46 8.92
C ARG A 230 -8.76 14.37 9.17
N LYS A 231 -8.47 14.65 10.45
CA LYS A 231 -7.35 15.48 10.84
C LYS A 231 -6.01 14.92 10.34
N ALA A 232 -5.76 13.61 10.51
CA ALA A 232 -4.54 12.97 10.05
C ALA A 232 -4.34 13.14 8.53
N ILE A 233 -5.41 13.00 7.74
CA ILE A 233 -5.36 13.17 6.29
C ILE A 233 -5.12 14.63 5.90
N TRP A 234 -5.76 15.60 6.57
CA TRP A 234 -5.59 17.03 6.27
C TRP A 234 -4.25 17.58 6.72
N ASP A 235 -3.73 17.12 7.86
CA ASP A 235 -2.47 17.55 8.47
C ASP A 235 -1.27 16.74 7.95
N ALA A 236 -1.47 15.88 6.96
CA ALA A 236 -0.42 15.03 6.39
C ALA A 236 0.80 15.86 5.96
N LYS A 237 1.98 15.44 6.38
CA LYS A 237 3.24 16.17 6.16
C LYS A 237 3.83 15.83 4.79
N PRO A 238 4.31 16.82 4.03
CA PRO A 238 5.04 16.54 2.80
C PRO A 238 6.22 15.60 3.05
N TYR A 239 6.31 14.54 2.24
CA TYR A 239 7.48 13.69 2.24
C TYR A 239 8.64 14.42 1.55
N ARG A 240 9.76 14.50 2.24
CA ARG A 240 11.01 15.04 1.72
C ARG A 240 12.09 14.00 1.92
N PRO A 241 12.73 13.53 0.84
CA PRO A 241 13.92 12.69 0.97
C PRO A 241 15.00 13.43 1.79
N ASP A 242 15.79 12.69 2.54
CA ASP A 242 16.91 13.26 3.29
C ASP A 242 17.80 14.13 2.39
N GLY A 243 18.15 15.30 2.87
CA GLY A 243 19.01 16.26 2.15
C GLY A 243 18.26 17.20 1.18
N ILE A 244 16.95 17.04 0.97
CA ILE A 244 16.16 17.99 0.18
C ILE A 244 15.46 18.98 1.10
N VAL A 245 15.90 20.24 1.06
CA VAL A 245 15.31 21.36 1.80
C VAL A 245 14.60 22.30 0.82
N ASP A 246 13.36 22.71 1.12
CA ASP A 246 12.68 23.67 0.25
C ASP A 246 13.31 25.07 0.37
N GLY A 247 13.14 25.88 -0.70
CA GLY A 247 13.75 27.19 -0.76
C GLY A 247 13.28 28.14 0.36
N LYS A 248 12.07 27.98 0.90
CA LYS A 248 11.59 28.80 2.02
C LYS A 248 12.28 28.41 3.32
N ALA A 249 12.41 27.12 3.61
CA ALA A 249 13.14 26.65 4.78
C ALA A 249 14.64 26.97 4.67
N LEU A 250 15.22 26.88 3.46
CA LEU A 250 16.59 27.28 3.19
C LEU A 250 16.79 28.80 3.41
N LEU A 251 15.85 29.62 2.96
CA LEU A 251 15.88 31.07 3.19
C LEU A 251 15.89 31.39 4.68
N GLU A 252 15.05 30.73 5.46
CA GLU A 252 14.98 30.91 6.91
C GLU A 252 16.30 30.52 7.60
N ILE A 253 16.91 29.40 7.19
CA ILE A 253 18.22 28.98 7.70
C ILE A 253 19.31 29.99 7.36
N VAL A 254 19.37 30.49 6.12
CA VAL A 254 20.39 31.40 5.64
C VAL A 254 20.21 32.81 6.21
N THR A 255 18.98 33.24 6.45
CA THR A 255 18.70 34.58 7.00
C THR A 255 18.73 34.64 8.53
N THR A 256 18.67 33.48 9.20
CA THR A 256 18.81 33.43 10.66
C THR A 256 20.25 33.78 11.05
N PRO A 257 20.49 34.82 11.87
CA PRO A 257 21.81 35.14 12.33
C PRO A 257 22.47 33.95 13.03
N GLN A 258 23.59 33.48 12.53
CA GLN A 258 24.31 32.42 13.19
C GLN A 258 24.83 32.95 14.54
N LYS A 259 24.59 32.18 15.61
CA LYS A 259 25.22 32.47 16.90
C LYS A 259 26.74 32.33 16.74
N PRO A 260 27.55 33.24 17.34
CA PRO A 260 29.01 33.04 17.40
C PRO A 260 29.28 31.68 18.03
N TYR A 261 30.23 30.94 17.51
CA TYR A 261 30.71 29.72 18.14
C TYR A 261 31.19 29.99 19.56
N ASP A 262 31.06 29.03 20.45
CA ASP A 262 31.44 29.19 21.88
C ASP A 262 32.93 29.33 22.11
N HIS A 263 33.74 29.02 21.10
CA HIS A 263 35.21 29.10 21.16
C HIS A 263 35.76 29.95 20.01
N GLU A 264 36.74 30.77 20.35
CA GLU A 264 37.44 31.60 19.38
C GLU A 264 38.78 30.98 18.97
N TYR A 265 39.12 31.15 17.70
CA TYR A 265 40.48 30.89 17.27
C TYR A 265 41.45 31.90 17.94
N PRO A 266 42.69 31.51 18.22
CA PRO A 266 43.69 32.42 18.79
C PRO A 266 44.07 33.60 17.84
N PHE A 267 43.55 33.57 16.61
CA PHE A 267 43.81 34.59 15.59
C PHE A 267 42.52 35.37 15.26
N LYS A 268 42.51 36.66 15.65
CA LYS A 268 41.35 37.56 15.43
C LYS A 268 40.86 37.63 13.99
N GLY A 269 41.79 37.58 13.01
CA GLY A 269 41.43 37.60 11.59
C GLY A 269 40.70 36.34 11.13
N LEU A 270 40.95 35.20 11.78
CA LEU A 270 40.28 33.95 11.50
C LEU A 270 38.85 33.96 12.06
N ASN A 271 38.65 34.43 13.27
CA ASN A 271 37.34 34.58 13.90
C ASN A 271 36.41 35.47 13.08
N LYS A 272 36.95 36.56 12.49
CA LYS A 272 36.17 37.43 11.61
C LYS A 272 35.71 36.74 10.32
N LYS A 273 36.46 35.77 9.82
CA LYS A 273 36.14 35.05 8.57
C LYS A 273 35.33 33.77 8.80
N LEU A 274 35.56 33.06 9.89
CA LEU A 274 35.00 31.75 10.19
C LEU A 274 33.99 31.76 11.35
N HIS A 275 33.80 32.91 11.98
CA HIS A 275 32.88 33.13 13.12
C HIS A 275 33.17 32.31 14.39
N GLY A 276 34.40 31.81 14.55
CA GLY A 276 34.82 30.97 15.68
C GLY A 276 34.90 29.47 15.34
N ILE A 277 35.09 28.64 16.38
CA ILE A 277 35.14 27.17 16.28
C ILE A 277 33.82 26.58 16.83
#